data_7a1cdfc5807384a79cff33be6f3ffa83
#
_entry.id   7a1cdfc5807384a79cff33be6f3ffa83
#
_cell.length_a   1.000
_cell.length_b   1.000
_cell.length_c   1.000
_cell.angle_alpha   90.00
_cell.angle_beta   90.00
_cell.angle_gamma   90.00
#
_symmetry.space_group_name_H-M   'P 1'
#
loop_
_entity.id
_entity.type
_entity.pdbx_description
1 polymer ?
#
loop_
_entity_poly.entity_id
_entity_poly.type
_entity_poly.pdbx_seq_one_letter_code
_entity_poly.pdbx_strand_id
1 'polypeptide(L)'
;MEQNKVKILVACHKPDTVYSDDVYVPVHVGRALSKNTSEMSHMIGDDTGDNISPKNPFYCELTAQYWAWKNLKAEYVGLCHYRRYFREKITAQNIDRIMENADFLLASHVTFETSVCRWLTNALIEED
;
A
#
# COMPACT_ATOMS: atom_id res chain seq x y z
N MET A 1 -19.06 -16.47 -1.76
CA MET A 1 -18.43 -15.28 -2.35
C MET A 1 -17.21 -15.70 -3.15
N GLU A 2 -17.12 -15.24 -4.36
CA GLU A 2 -15.93 -15.48 -5.15
C GLU A 2 -14.71 -14.82 -4.49
N GLN A 3 -13.64 -15.57 -4.38
CA GLN A 3 -12.36 -15.03 -3.95
C GLN A 3 -11.77 -14.20 -5.09
N ASN A 4 -11.37 -12.97 -4.80
CA ASN A 4 -10.68 -12.13 -5.78
C ASN A 4 -9.35 -12.78 -6.20
N LYS A 5 -9.01 -12.72 -7.48
CA LYS A 5 -7.73 -13.25 -7.98
C LYS A 5 -6.56 -12.45 -7.44
N VAL A 6 -6.59 -11.14 -7.66
CA VAL A 6 -5.52 -10.24 -7.22
C VAL A 6 -6.10 -8.89 -6.84
N LYS A 7 -5.62 -8.33 -5.74
CA LYS A 7 -5.91 -6.96 -5.31
C LYS A 7 -4.61 -6.28 -4.91
N ILE A 8 -4.40 -5.08 -5.43
CA ILE A 8 -3.26 -4.24 -5.08
C ILE A 8 -3.80 -3.00 -4.40
N LEU A 9 -3.46 -2.83 -3.13
CA LEU A 9 -3.85 -1.67 -2.36
C LEU A 9 -2.95 -0.50 -2.72
N VAL A 10 -3.57 0.61 -3.10
CA VAL A 10 -2.87 1.86 -3.41
C VAL A 10 -2.98 2.76 -2.19
N ALA A 11 -1.92 2.84 -1.40
CA ALA A 11 -1.92 3.58 -0.15
C ALA A 11 -1.93 5.08 -0.39
N CYS A 12 -2.95 5.77 0.15
CA CYS A 12 -3.15 7.21 0.04
C CYS A 12 -3.34 7.79 1.43
N HIS A 13 -2.57 8.81 1.78
CA HIS A 13 -2.70 9.50 3.07
C HIS A 13 -3.29 10.90 2.96
N LYS A 14 -3.48 11.41 1.74
CA LYS A 14 -4.09 12.71 1.46
C LYS A 14 -4.91 12.65 0.18
N PRO A 15 -5.84 13.59 -0.03
CA PRO A 15 -6.61 13.66 -1.26
C PRO A 15 -5.72 13.83 -2.48
N ASP A 16 -5.95 13.01 -3.50
CA ASP A 16 -5.26 13.08 -4.78
C ASP A 16 -6.09 12.33 -5.83
N THR A 17 -5.78 12.57 -7.09
CA THR A 17 -6.31 11.77 -8.19
C THR A 17 -5.49 10.48 -8.29
N VAL A 18 -6.12 9.34 -8.06
CA VAL A 18 -5.46 8.05 -7.95
C VAL A 18 -6.03 7.08 -8.97
N TYR A 19 -5.14 6.36 -9.65
CA TYR A 19 -5.55 5.30 -10.56
C TYR A 19 -6.29 4.20 -9.80
N SER A 20 -7.38 3.73 -10.37
CA SER A 20 -8.22 2.68 -9.79
C SER A 20 -8.80 1.80 -10.90
N ASP A 21 -8.83 0.50 -10.67
CA ASP A 21 -9.52 -0.49 -11.50
C ASP A 21 -9.94 -1.68 -10.63
N ASP A 22 -10.28 -2.81 -11.25
CA ASP A 22 -10.70 -4.00 -10.51
C ASP A 22 -9.57 -4.61 -9.66
N VAL A 23 -8.32 -4.32 -9.99
CA VAL A 23 -7.12 -4.84 -9.29
C VAL A 23 -6.55 -3.78 -8.35
N TYR A 24 -6.35 -2.55 -8.84
CA TYR A 24 -5.76 -1.45 -8.07
C TYR A 24 -6.84 -0.73 -7.28
N VAL A 25 -6.79 -0.84 -5.97
CA VAL A 25 -7.82 -0.34 -5.06
C VAL A 25 -7.23 0.74 -4.15
N PRO A 26 -7.62 2.01 -4.32
CA PRO A 26 -7.19 3.07 -3.42
C PRO A 26 -7.65 2.83 -1.99
N VAL A 27 -6.74 2.99 -1.04
CA VAL A 27 -7.00 2.83 0.39
C VAL A 27 -6.55 4.07 1.13
N HIS A 28 -7.46 4.68 1.87
CA HIS A 28 -7.15 5.79 2.77
C HIS A 28 -6.48 5.23 4.03
N VAL A 29 -5.16 5.35 4.11
CA VAL A 29 -4.37 4.87 5.24
C VAL A 29 -4.36 5.88 6.38
N GLY A 30 -4.38 5.38 7.61
CA GLY A 30 -4.45 6.23 8.79
C GLY A 30 -5.78 6.97 8.91
N ARG A 31 -6.82 6.45 8.33
CA ARG A 31 -8.13 7.11 8.30
C ARG A 31 -8.66 7.43 9.68
N ALA A 32 -8.38 6.60 10.69
CA ALA A 32 -8.83 6.80 12.05
C ALA A 32 -8.35 8.14 12.65
N LEU A 33 -7.21 8.67 12.18
CA LEU A 33 -6.63 9.93 12.65
C LEU A 33 -6.69 11.03 11.60
N SER A 34 -7.26 10.77 10.43
CA SER A 34 -7.25 11.71 9.31
C SER A 34 -8.29 12.81 9.47
N LYS A 35 -7.95 13.99 8.97
CA LYS A 35 -8.87 15.12 8.82
C LYS A 35 -9.53 15.17 7.44
N ASN A 36 -9.12 14.28 6.53
CA ASN A 36 -9.53 14.29 5.11
C ASN A 36 -10.55 13.20 4.78
N THR A 37 -11.27 12.68 5.77
CA THR A 37 -12.21 11.57 5.57
C THR A 37 -13.31 11.88 4.55
N SER A 38 -13.83 13.11 4.56
CA SER A 38 -14.89 13.52 3.63
C SER A 38 -14.39 13.54 2.17
N GLU A 39 -13.20 14.10 1.94
CA GLU A 39 -12.62 14.23 0.60
C GLU A 39 -12.16 12.89 0.04
N MET A 40 -11.86 11.94 0.91
CA MET A 40 -11.39 10.60 0.54
C MET A 40 -12.46 9.52 0.79
N SER A 41 -13.73 9.91 0.86
CA SER A 41 -14.84 9.00 1.17
C SER A 41 -15.06 7.91 0.10
N HIS A 42 -14.58 8.14 -1.11
CA HIS A 42 -14.63 7.17 -2.22
C HIS A 42 -13.60 6.05 -2.09
N MET A 43 -12.62 6.19 -1.21
CA MET A 43 -11.59 5.18 -0.97
C MET A 43 -12.01 4.23 0.16
N ILE A 44 -11.51 3.01 0.11
CA ILE A 44 -11.62 2.09 1.25
C ILE A 44 -10.79 2.67 2.40
N GLY A 45 -11.36 2.70 3.60
CA GLY A 45 -10.62 3.09 4.79
C GLY A 45 -9.93 1.87 5.43
N ASP A 46 -8.72 2.07 5.94
CA ASP A 46 -8.00 1.04 6.69
C ASP A 46 -8.45 0.93 8.15
N ASP A 47 -9.52 1.61 8.51
CA ASP A 47 -10.06 1.74 9.87
C ASP A 47 -11.30 0.86 10.13
N THR A 48 -11.60 -0.07 9.22
CA THR A 48 -12.73 -0.98 9.35
C THR A 48 -12.29 -2.37 9.81
N GLY A 49 -13.19 -3.11 10.45
CA GLY A 49 -12.89 -4.45 10.93
C GLY A 49 -11.69 -4.50 11.89
N ASP A 50 -10.95 -5.60 11.85
CA ASP A 50 -9.69 -5.72 12.59
C ASP A 50 -8.62 -4.86 11.92
N ASN A 51 -8.15 -3.82 12.60
CA ASN A 51 -7.26 -2.82 12.00
C ASN A 51 -6.31 -2.21 13.02
N ILE A 52 -5.26 -1.58 12.49
CA ILE A 52 -4.29 -0.80 13.25
C ILE A 52 -4.18 0.63 12.71
N SER A 53 -5.26 1.14 12.12
CA SER A 53 -5.28 2.49 11.51
C SER A 53 -4.76 3.60 12.44
N PRO A 54 -5.09 3.61 13.76
CA PRO A 54 -4.53 4.62 14.68
C PRO A 54 -3.01 4.57 14.84
N LYS A 55 -2.37 3.48 14.43
CA LYS A 55 -0.91 3.32 14.49
C LYS A 55 -0.19 3.76 13.21
N ASN A 56 -0.92 4.36 12.28
CA ASN A 56 -0.36 4.82 11.00
C ASN A 56 0.85 5.75 11.16
N PRO A 57 0.92 6.67 12.16
CA PRO A 57 2.13 7.48 12.34
C PRO A 57 3.42 6.68 12.56
N PHE A 58 3.31 5.43 13.01
CA PHE A 58 4.46 4.56 13.27
C PHE A 58 4.70 3.56 12.14
N TYR A 59 3.64 3.08 11.51
CA TYR A 59 3.72 1.98 10.53
C TYR A 59 3.47 2.43 9.08
N CYS A 60 3.06 3.68 8.87
CA CYS A 60 2.82 4.24 7.53
C CYS A 60 1.90 3.32 6.71
N GLU A 61 2.27 3.00 5.49
CA GLU A 61 1.48 2.19 4.57
C GLU A 61 1.20 0.77 5.07
N LEU A 62 1.94 0.29 6.05
CA LEU A 62 1.74 -1.05 6.61
C LEU A 62 0.39 -1.19 7.31
N THR A 63 -0.26 -0.10 7.68
CA THR A 63 -1.64 -0.16 8.22
C THR A 63 -2.63 -0.65 7.17
N ALA A 64 -2.41 -0.35 5.89
CA ALA A 64 -3.18 -0.91 4.79
C ALA A 64 -2.89 -2.41 4.59
N GLN A 65 -1.63 -2.81 4.69
CA GLN A 65 -1.24 -4.22 4.58
C GLN A 65 -1.85 -5.08 5.70
N TYR A 66 -1.84 -4.58 6.92
CA TYR A 66 -2.50 -5.24 8.06
C TYR A 66 -4.00 -5.37 7.81
N TRP A 67 -4.63 -4.28 7.38
CA TRP A 67 -6.06 -4.28 7.06
C TRP A 67 -6.41 -5.34 6.01
N ALA A 68 -5.61 -5.42 4.95
CA ALA A 68 -5.80 -6.42 3.90
C ALA A 68 -5.68 -7.84 4.43
N TRP A 69 -4.67 -8.11 5.25
CA TRP A 69 -4.49 -9.42 5.87
C TRP A 69 -5.70 -9.86 6.68
N LYS A 70 -6.30 -8.94 7.42
CA LYS A 70 -7.43 -9.24 8.31
C LYS A 70 -8.79 -9.22 7.62
N ASN A 71 -8.97 -8.41 6.60
CA ASN A 71 -10.30 -8.11 6.08
C ASN A 71 -10.49 -8.42 4.58
N LEU A 72 -9.42 -8.56 3.82
CA LEU A 72 -9.49 -8.76 2.38
C LEU A 72 -9.24 -10.23 2.03
N LYS A 73 -10.06 -10.77 1.12
CA LYS A 73 -9.86 -12.11 0.58
C LYS A 73 -9.46 -12.02 -0.88
N ALA A 74 -8.22 -12.40 -1.17
CA ALA A 74 -7.69 -12.49 -2.53
C ALA A 74 -6.59 -13.54 -2.55
N GLU A 75 -6.38 -14.16 -3.72
CA GLU A 75 -5.30 -15.12 -3.91
C GLU A 75 -3.93 -14.43 -3.83
N TYR A 76 -3.83 -13.25 -4.45
CA TYR A 76 -2.64 -12.41 -4.40
C TYR A 76 -3.02 -11.03 -3.85
N VAL A 77 -2.21 -10.50 -2.95
CA VAL A 77 -2.39 -9.16 -2.38
C VAL A 77 -1.10 -8.38 -2.57
N GLY A 78 -1.21 -7.18 -3.12
CA GLY A 78 -0.10 -6.27 -3.29
C GLY A 78 -0.33 -4.95 -2.57
N LEU A 79 0.76 -4.21 -2.41
CA LEU A 79 0.76 -2.87 -1.84
C LEU A 79 1.64 -1.97 -2.68
N CYS A 80 1.13 -0.81 -3.05
CA CYS A 80 1.91 0.26 -3.66
C CYS A 80 1.48 1.60 -3.07
N HIS A 81 2.24 2.63 -3.39
CA HIS A 81 1.94 3.99 -2.97
C HIS A 81 1.25 4.74 -4.12
N TYR A 82 0.37 5.69 -3.83
CA TYR A 82 -0.39 6.42 -4.85
C TYR A 82 0.47 7.17 -5.87
N ARG A 83 1.77 7.34 -5.61
CA ARG A 83 2.75 7.92 -6.53
C ARG A 83 3.78 6.93 -7.07
N ARG A 84 3.65 5.63 -6.72
CA ARG A 84 4.63 4.60 -7.13
C ARG A 84 3.90 3.30 -7.42
N TYR A 85 3.90 2.90 -8.67
CA TYR A 85 3.23 1.70 -9.16
C TYR A 85 4.25 0.69 -9.67
N PHE A 86 3.80 -0.56 -9.84
CA PHE A 86 4.61 -1.57 -10.50
C PHE A 86 4.88 -1.16 -11.94
N ARG A 87 6.07 -1.51 -12.44
CA ARG A 87 6.47 -1.18 -13.82
C ARG A 87 5.53 -1.82 -14.84
N GLU A 88 5.21 -3.10 -14.66
CA GLU A 88 4.20 -3.79 -15.46
C GLU A 88 2.85 -3.68 -14.76
N LYS A 89 1.81 -3.32 -15.52
CA LYS A 89 0.45 -3.29 -14.97
C LYS A 89 0.01 -4.71 -14.63
N ILE A 90 -0.28 -4.94 -13.37
CA ILE A 90 -0.74 -6.24 -12.88
C ILE A 90 -2.24 -6.38 -13.15
N THR A 91 -2.63 -7.52 -13.71
CA THR A 91 -4.01 -7.87 -14.02
C THR A 91 -4.32 -9.29 -13.52
N ALA A 92 -5.59 -9.65 -13.46
CA ALA A 92 -6.00 -11.01 -13.15
C ALA A 92 -5.46 -12.03 -14.17
N GLN A 93 -5.21 -11.59 -15.42
CA GLN A 93 -4.73 -12.45 -16.50
C GLN A 93 -3.22 -12.70 -16.46
N ASN A 94 -2.42 -11.74 -15.97
CA ASN A 94 -0.95 -11.86 -15.98
C ASN A 94 -0.33 -12.23 -14.63
N ILE A 95 -1.09 -12.19 -13.54
CA ILE A 95 -0.52 -12.39 -12.20
C ILE A 95 0.09 -13.78 -12.03
N ASP A 96 -0.53 -14.83 -12.55
CA ASP A 96 0.01 -16.18 -12.45
C ASP A 96 1.36 -16.32 -13.16
N ARG A 97 1.51 -15.70 -14.34
CA ARG A 97 2.77 -15.66 -15.07
C ARG A 97 3.85 -14.91 -14.29
N ILE A 98 3.49 -13.74 -13.75
CA ILE A 98 4.44 -12.90 -12.99
C ILE A 98 4.94 -13.64 -11.75
N MET A 99 4.07 -14.39 -11.08
CA MET A 99 4.36 -15.08 -9.83
C MET A 99 4.74 -16.55 -9.99
N GLU A 100 4.92 -17.03 -11.22
CA GLU A 100 5.12 -18.45 -11.52
C GLU A 100 6.24 -19.10 -10.70
N ASN A 101 7.34 -18.39 -10.47
CA ASN A 101 8.50 -18.90 -9.75
C ASN A 101 8.83 -18.10 -8.49
N ALA A 102 7.85 -17.39 -7.93
CA ALA A 102 8.07 -16.51 -6.79
C ALA A 102 6.87 -16.50 -5.84
N ASP A 103 7.15 -16.48 -4.55
CA ASP A 103 6.15 -16.24 -3.51
C ASP A 103 5.96 -14.74 -3.25
N PHE A 104 7.00 -13.95 -3.50
CA PHE A 104 6.99 -12.49 -3.29
C PHE A 104 7.58 -11.77 -4.49
N LEU A 105 6.94 -10.67 -4.87
CA LEU A 105 7.46 -9.72 -5.85
C LEU A 105 7.74 -8.40 -5.12
N LEU A 106 9.01 -8.02 -5.08
CA LEU A 106 9.46 -6.80 -4.41
C LEU A 106 10.07 -5.81 -5.40
N ALA A 107 10.06 -4.55 -5.02
CA ALA A 107 10.82 -3.53 -5.76
C ALA A 107 12.31 -3.84 -5.72
N SER A 108 13.08 -3.27 -6.65
CA SER A 108 14.54 -3.39 -6.65
C SER A 108 15.09 -2.87 -5.33
N HIS A 109 16.06 -3.61 -4.77
CA HIS A 109 16.74 -3.17 -3.55
C HIS A 109 17.62 -1.95 -3.81
N VAL A 110 17.82 -1.17 -2.77
CA VAL A 110 18.76 -0.04 -2.77
C VAL A 110 19.94 -0.42 -1.90
N THR A 111 21.15 -0.25 -2.45
CA THR A 111 22.39 -0.47 -1.69
C THR A 111 22.85 0.87 -1.13
N PHE A 112 23.08 0.92 0.17
CA PHE A 112 23.59 2.11 0.85
C PHE A 112 25.10 1.99 1.06
N GLU A 113 25.85 3.05 0.74
CA GLU A 113 27.27 3.15 1.02
C GLU A 113 27.56 3.41 2.51
N THR A 114 26.55 3.89 3.23
CA THR A 114 26.63 4.13 4.68
C THR A 114 25.53 3.33 5.39
N SER A 115 25.59 3.27 6.72
CA SER A 115 24.52 2.61 7.49
C SER A 115 23.18 3.32 7.26
N VAL A 116 22.09 2.55 7.33
CA VAL A 116 20.73 3.10 7.17
C VAL A 116 20.47 4.19 8.22
N CYS A 117 20.93 4.02 9.45
CA CYS A 117 20.79 5.03 10.49
C CYS A 117 21.46 6.36 10.12
N ARG A 118 22.67 6.29 9.56
CA ARG A 118 23.39 7.51 9.10
C ARG A 118 22.66 8.18 7.93
N TRP A 119 22.15 7.39 6.99
CA TRP A 119 21.39 7.89 5.87
C TRP A 119 20.12 8.62 6.34
N LEU A 120 19.36 8.03 7.25
CA LEU A 120 18.17 8.66 7.82
C LEU A 120 18.50 9.95 8.58
N THR A 121 19.59 9.94 9.34
CA THR A 121 20.04 11.14 10.07
C THR A 121 20.36 12.29 9.10
N ASN A 122 21.07 12.00 8.01
CA ASN A 122 21.39 13.01 7.00
C ASN A 122 20.11 13.56 6.34
N ALA A 123 19.17 12.69 5.99
CA ALA A 123 17.90 13.10 5.38
C ALA A 123 17.09 14.03 6.30
N LEU A 124 17.10 13.78 7.61
CA LEU A 124 16.40 14.63 8.59
C LEU A 124 17.07 15.99 8.78
N ILE A 125 18.39 16.06 8.58
CA ILE A 125 19.14 17.35 8.68
C ILE A 125 18.89 18.24 7.46
N GLU A 126 18.68 17.64 6.29
CA GLU A 126 18.43 18.38 5.05
C GLU A 126 17.03 19.03 4.99
N GLU A 127 16.10 18.58 5.82
CA GLU A 127 14.73 19.13 5.88
C GLU A 127 14.60 20.34 6.85
N ASP A 128 15.60 20.63 7.63
CA ASP A 128 15.68 21.79 8.51
C ASP A 128 16.36 22.99 7.82
#